data_3cb567918b5a3b194c84d06a21bca783
#
_entry.id   3cb567918b5a3b194c84d06a21bca783
#
_cell.length_a   1.000
_cell.length_b   1.000
_cell.length_c   1.000
_cell.angle_alpha   90.00
_cell.angle_beta   90.00
_cell.angle_gamma   90.00
#
_symmetry.space_group_name_H-M   'P 1'
#
loop_
_entity.id
_entity.type
_entity.pdbx_description
1 polymer ?
#
loop_
_entity_poly.entity_id
_entity_poly.type
_entity_poly.pdbx_seq_one_letter_code
_entity_poly.pdbx_strand_id
1 'polypeptide(L)'
;MKKIIIIGATSGIGRGLAEVYSQEDYLIGITGRRENLLEEVCARDKDKLFYQVCDITDTQATISSLETLTQKMGGMDILIICAGTGELNPELSYQLEEPTLLTNVIGFTNIADWGFRYFEQQKSGHLVTISSVGGTRGSGIAPAYNASKAYQINYMEGLRQKATKSPYSIYTTDIRPGFVATDLLNDGKHYPMLMKTDQVGRDIVRALHRK
;
A
#
# COMPACT_ATOMS: atom_id res chain seq x y z
N MET A 1 14.36 -8.14 15.09
CA MET A 1 13.77 -8.21 13.74
C MET A 1 12.62 -7.22 13.65
N LYS A 2 12.64 -6.28 12.72
CA LYS A 2 11.53 -5.33 12.48
C LYS A 2 10.36 -6.05 11.80
N LYS A 3 9.16 -5.54 12.03
CA LYS A 3 7.89 -6.14 11.58
C LYS A 3 7.21 -5.20 10.59
N ILE A 4 6.95 -5.69 9.38
CA ILE A 4 6.35 -4.91 8.31
C ILE A 4 5.06 -5.56 7.82
N ILE A 5 4.00 -4.77 7.64
CA ILE A 5 2.75 -5.23 7.01
C ILE A 5 2.58 -4.52 5.67
N ILE A 6 2.34 -5.29 4.61
CA ILE A 6 2.16 -4.80 3.24
C ILE A 6 0.75 -5.11 2.77
N ILE A 7 -0.04 -4.07 2.56
CA ILE A 7 -1.42 -4.17 2.10
C ILE A 7 -1.45 -4.19 0.57
N GLY A 8 -2.02 -5.26 -0.02
CA GLY A 8 -2.07 -5.43 -1.48
C GLY A 8 -0.81 -6.06 -2.07
N ALA A 9 -0.39 -7.20 -1.52
CA ALA A 9 0.86 -7.89 -1.90
C ALA A 9 0.66 -9.09 -2.84
N THR A 10 -0.50 -9.27 -3.45
CA THR A 10 -0.74 -10.39 -4.39
C THR A 10 -0.10 -10.16 -5.77
N SER A 11 0.18 -8.93 -6.13
CA SER A 11 0.82 -8.56 -7.42
C SER A 11 1.52 -7.20 -7.33
N GLY A 12 2.10 -6.76 -8.44
CA GLY A 12 2.62 -5.41 -8.60
C GLY A 12 3.70 -5.01 -7.59
N ILE A 13 3.68 -3.76 -7.18
CA ILE A 13 4.67 -3.18 -6.26
C ILE A 13 4.64 -3.86 -4.90
N GLY A 14 3.45 -4.19 -4.36
CA GLY A 14 3.32 -4.84 -3.06
C GLY A 14 3.97 -6.22 -3.02
N ARG A 15 3.80 -7.05 -4.06
CA ARG A 15 4.50 -8.33 -4.20
C ARG A 15 6.02 -8.11 -4.31
N GLY A 16 6.44 -7.17 -5.15
CA GLY A 16 7.87 -6.85 -5.29
C GLY A 16 8.50 -6.41 -3.96
N LEU A 17 7.79 -5.63 -3.15
CA LEU A 17 8.25 -5.25 -1.80
C LEU A 17 8.36 -6.46 -0.87
N ALA A 18 7.36 -7.34 -0.84
CA ALA A 18 7.40 -8.56 -0.03
C ALA A 18 8.61 -9.43 -0.39
N GLU A 19 8.89 -9.57 -1.70
CA GLU A 19 10.03 -10.33 -2.21
C GLU A 19 11.39 -9.69 -1.86
N VAL A 20 11.51 -8.36 -1.88
CA VAL A 20 12.74 -7.67 -1.47
C VAL A 20 12.96 -7.78 0.03
N TYR A 21 11.93 -7.49 0.85
CA TYR A 21 12.05 -7.58 2.31
C TYR A 21 12.28 -9.01 2.81
N SER A 22 11.83 -10.05 2.08
CA SER A 22 12.09 -11.44 2.47
C SER A 22 13.57 -11.82 2.43
N GLN A 23 14.39 -11.05 1.72
CA GLN A 23 15.84 -11.21 1.66
C GLN A 23 16.57 -10.48 2.81
N GLU A 24 15.84 -9.74 3.63
CA GLU A 24 16.36 -8.95 4.74
C GLU A 24 15.87 -9.52 6.09
N ASP A 25 16.32 -8.92 7.20
CA ASP A 25 15.96 -9.37 8.54
C ASP A 25 14.64 -8.72 9.03
N TYR A 26 13.51 -9.09 8.36
CA TYR A 26 12.16 -8.64 8.71
C TYR A 26 11.21 -9.82 8.91
N LEU A 27 10.23 -9.64 9.83
CA LEU A 27 8.97 -10.38 9.80
C LEU A 27 8.00 -9.64 8.89
N ILE A 28 7.36 -10.33 7.97
CA ILE A 28 6.57 -9.72 6.90
C ILE A 28 5.15 -10.27 6.94
N GLY A 29 4.18 -9.40 7.19
CA GLY A 29 2.77 -9.68 7.00
C GLY A 29 2.30 -9.15 5.66
N ILE A 30 1.58 -9.96 4.91
CA ILE A 30 1.03 -9.56 3.61
C ILE A 30 -0.48 -9.74 3.57
N THR A 31 -1.17 -8.85 2.87
CA THR A 31 -2.61 -8.98 2.65
C THR A 31 -2.99 -8.82 1.18
N GLY A 32 -4.15 -9.34 0.84
CA GLY A 32 -4.77 -9.22 -0.47
C GLY A 32 -5.99 -10.11 -0.59
N ARG A 33 -6.69 -10.06 -1.73
CA ARG A 33 -7.93 -10.81 -1.97
C ARG A 33 -7.69 -12.23 -2.49
N ARG A 34 -6.57 -12.46 -3.18
CA ARG A 34 -6.25 -13.72 -3.87
C ARG A 34 -5.38 -14.60 -2.98
N GLU A 35 -6.02 -15.48 -2.23
CA GLU A 35 -5.37 -16.33 -1.23
C GLU A 35 -4.22 -17.19 -1.83
N ASN A 36 -4.48 -17.84 -2.95
CA ASN A 36 -3.47 -18.66 -3.64
C ASN A 36 -2.17 -17.91 -3.95
N LEU A 37 -2.25 -16.61 -4.29
CA LEU A 37 -1.06 -15.79 -4.55
C LEU A 37 -0.36 -15.34 -3.26
N LEU A 38 -1.10 -15.17 -2.16
CA LEU A 38 -0.50 -14.91 -0.84
C LEU A 38 0.25 -16.15 -0.35
N GLU A 39 -0.35 -17.33 -0.49
CA GLU A 39 0.30 -18.61 -0.17
C GLU A 39 1.59 -18.82 -0.96
N GLU A 40 1.57 -18.53 -2.27
CA GLU A 40 2.75 -18.63 -3.13
C GLU A 40 3.90 -17.74 -2.63
N VAL A 41 3.59 -16.53 -2.19
CA VAL A 41 4.61 -15.62 -1.62
C VAL A 41 5.12 -16.16 -0.28
N CYS A 42 4.23 -16.61 0.61
CA CYS A 42 4.60 -17.12 1.93
C CYS A 42 5.34 -18.47 1.89
N ALA A 43 5.14 -19.27 0.83
CA ALA A 43 5.85 -20.54 0.67
C ALA A 43 7.38 -20.39 0.56
N ARG A 44 7.88 -19.18 0.28
CA ARG A 44 9.32 -18.87 0.15
C ARG A 44 10.05 -18.87 1.50
N ASP A 45 9.39 -18.44 2.56
CA ASP A 45 9.94 -18.45 3.93
C ASP A 45 8.78 -18.44 4.94
N LYS A 46 8.37 -19.64 5.39
CA LYS A 46 7.23 -19.82 6.29
C LYS A 46 7.47 -19.31 7.72
N ASP A 47 8.72 -19.09 8.08
CA ASP A 47 9.08 -18.61 9.42
C ASP A 47 9.04 -17.07 9.49
N LYS A 48 9.19 -16.39 8.34
CA LYS A 48 9.22 -14.91 8.28
C LYS A 48 8.00 -14.28 7.60
N LEU A 49 7.27 -15.03 6.77
CA LEU A 49 6.15 -14.54 5.97
C LEU A 49 4.81 -15.04 6.50
N PHE A 50 3.94 -14.10 6.81
CA PHE A 50 2.56 -14.33 7.29
C PHE A 50 1.58 -13.72 6.32
N TYR A 51 0.41 -14.30 6.15
CA TYR A 51 -0.64 -13.68 5.34
C TYR A 51 -2.00 -13.66 6.02
N GLN A 52 -2.83 -12.75 5.54
CA GLN A 52 -4.24 -12.68 5.86
C GLN A 52 -5.01 -12.27 4.60
N VAL A 53 -6.04 -13.04 4.24
CA VAL A 53 -6.94 -12.64 3.16
C VAL A 53 -7.72 -11.42 3.61
N CYS A 54 -7.76 -10.38 2.76
CA CYS A 54 -8.40 -9.13 3.10
C CYS A 54 -8.85 -8.41 1.84
N ASP A 55 -10.13 -8.04 1.77
CA ASP A 55 -10.65 -7.07 0.82
C ASP A 55 -10.81 -5.72 1.54
N ILE A 56 -10.01 -4.76 1.17
CA ILE A 56 -9.99 -3.45 1.85
C ILE A 56 -11.26 -2.61 1.63
N THR A 57 -12.14 -3.01 0.73
CA THR A 57 -13.45 -2.37 0.53
C THR A 57 -14.46 -2.74 1.61
N ASP A 58 -14.28 -3.88 2.27
CA ASP A 58 -14.98 -4.22 3.53
C ASP A 58 -14.19 -3.63 4.70
N THR A 59 -14.58 -2.43 5.11
CA THR A 59 -13.85 -1.65 6.12
C THR A 59 -13.83 -2.32 7.50
N GLN A 60 -14.89 -3.04 7.87
CA GLN A 60 -14.96 -3.71 9.18
C GLN A 60 -14.12 -4.99 9.19
N ALA A 61 -14.26 -5.85 8.18
CA ALA A 61 -13.47 -7.06 8.06
C ALA A 61 -11.97 -6.75 7.90
N THR A 62 -11.65 -5.63 7.22
CA THR A 62 -10.26 -5.17 7.07
C THR A 62 -9.57 -4.97 8.41
N ILE A 63 -10.16 -4.24 9.34
CA ILE A 63 -9.53 -3.95 10.63
C ILE A 63 -9.32 -5.25 11.43
N SER A 64 -10.34 -6.12 11.49
CA SER A 64 -10.22 -7.42 12.16
C SER A 64 -9.10 -8.29 11.55
N SER A 65 -8.95 -8.26 10.22
CA SER A 65 -7.88 -8.97 9.52
C SER A 65 -6.50 -8.42 9.87
N LEU A 66 -6.35 -7.10 9.93
CA LEU A 66 -5.08 -6.43 10.28
C LEU A 66 -4.70 -6.66 11.74
N GLU A 67 -5.66 -6.62 12.67
CA GLU A 67 -5.45 -6.94 14.07
C GLU A 67 -4.99 -8.39 14.23
N THR A 68 -5.65 -9.34 13.57
CA THR A 68 -5.26 -10.74 13.57
C THR A 68 -3.84 -10.94 13.05
N LEU A 69 -3.49 -10.32 11.92
CA LEU A 69 -2.14 -10.42 11.34
C LEU A 69 -1.09 -9.79 12.26
N THR A 70 -1.38 -8.60 12.80
CA THR A 70 -0.50 -7.90 13.73
C THR A 70 -0.25 -8.73 15.00
N GLN A 71 -1.29 -9.38 15.53
CA GLN A 71 -1.16 -10.27 16.68
C GLN A 71 -0.30 -11.51 16.37
N LYS A 72 -0.51 -12.16 15.22
CA LYS A 72 0.30 -13.31 14.77
C LYS A 72 1.78 -12.95 14.69
N MET A 73 2.09 -11.74 14.26
CA MET A 73 3.47 -11.23 14.13
C MET A 73 4.05 -10.68 15.44
N GLY A 74 3.21 -10.51 16.48
CA GLY A 74 3.58 -9.93 17.76
C GLY A 74 3.86 -8.42 17.69
N GLY A 75 3.22 -7.68 16.75
CA GLY A 75 3.32 -6.24 16.59
C GLY A 75 3.59 -5.80 15.15
N MET A 76 3.75 -4.49 14.94
CA MET A 76 4.01 -3.88 13.63
C MET A 76 4.86 -2.61 13.80
N ASP A 77 5.96 -2.50 13.06
CA ASP A 77 6.83 -1.30 13.03
C ASP A 77 6.59 -0.45 11.78
N ILE A 78 6.23 -1.09 10.65
CA ILE A 78 6.02 -0.43 9.36
C ILE A 78 4.71 -0.95 8.76
N LEU A 79 3.86 -0.04 8.30
CA LEU A 79 2.66 -0.34 7.52
C LEU A 79 2.80 0.28 6.13
N ILE A 80 2.79 -0.55 5.07
CA ILE A 80 2.84 -0.08 3.69
C ILE A 80 1.51 -0.34 3.00
N ILE A 81 0.84 0.71 2.56
CA ILE A 81 -0.42 0.63 1.82
C ILE A 81 -0.11 0.70 0.33
N CYS A 82 -0.08 -0.48 -0.32
CA CYS A 82 0.12 -0.66 -1.76
C CYS A 82 -1.18 -0.93 -2.51
N ALA A 83 -2.23 -1.35 -1.80
CA ALA A 83 -3.51 -1.65 -2.42
C ALA A 83 -4.06 -0.43 -3.15
N GLY A 84 -4.45 -0.64 -4.39
CA GLY A 84 -5.01 0.40 -5.23
C GLY A 84 -5.46 -0.17 -6.58
N THR A 85 -6.46 0.46 -7.17
CA THR A 85 -6.98 0.13 -8.49
C THR A 85 -7.29 1.39 -9.27
N GLY A 86 -7.55 1.24 -10.56
CA GLY A 86 -7.98 2.34 -11.42
C GLY A 86 -8.25 1.84 -12.82
N GLU A 87 -9.25 2.43 -13.47
CA GLU A 87 -9.65 2.12 -14.82
C GLU A 87 -9.57 3.37 -15.70
N LEU A 88 -9.35 3.17 -16.99
CA LEU A 88 -9.53 4.23 -17.97
C LEU A 88 -11.03 4.41 -18.20
N ASN A 89 -11.50 5.65 -18.09
CA ASN A 89 -12.92 5.98 -18.15
C ASN A 89 -13.17 7.30 -18.91
N PRO A 90 -12.86 7.36 -20.21
CA PRO A 90 -13.08 8.56 -21.01
C PRO A 90 -14.56 8.93 -21.14
N GLU A 91 -15.45 7.95 -21.04
CA GLU A 91 -16.92 8.13 -21.19
C GLU A 91 -17.63 8.46 -19.86
N LEU A 92 -16.89 8.57 -18.74
CA LEU A 92 -17.40 8.92 -17.41
C LEU A 92 -18.50 7.97 -16.91
N SER A 93 -18.31 6.66 -17.08
CA SER A 93 -19.18 5.64 -16.47
C SER A 93 -18.89 5.52 -14.98
N TYR A 94 -19.85 5.86 -14.12
CA TYR A 94 -19.71 5.76 -12.66
C TYR A 94 -19.35 4.35 -12.18
N GLN A 95 -19.91 3.32 -12.85
CA GLN A 95 -19.64 1.90 -12.52
C GLN A 95 -18.16 1.52 -12.64
N LEU A 96 -17.39 2.20 -13.51
CA LEU A 96 -15.94 2.01 -13.63
C LEU A 96 -15.16 2.80 -12.55
N GLU A 97 -15.74 3.88 -12.03
CA GLU A 97 -15.10 4.75 -11.04
C GLU A 97 -15.30 4.28 -9.60
N GLU A 98 -16.49 3.76 -9.30
CA GLU A 98 -16.88 3.34 -7.95
C GLU A 98 -15.87 2.37 -7.29
N PRO A 99 -15.37 1.29 -7.94
CA PRO A 99 -14.35 0.42 -7.37
C PRO A 99 -13.05 1.15 -7.02
N THR A 100 -12.69 2.15 -7.83
CA THR A 100 -11.51 3.01 -7.56
C THR A 100 -11.72 3.85 -6.30
N LEU A 101 -12.90 4.43 -6.12
CA LEU A 101 -13.22 5.22 -4.94
C LEU A 101 -13.28 4.36 -3.68
N LEU A 102 -13.94 3.21 -3.75
CA LEU A 102 -14.04 2.26 -2.62
C LEU A 102 -12.65 1.79 -2.17
N THR A 103 -11.78 1.44 -3.12
CA THR A 103 -10.44 0.94 -2.81
C THR A 103 -9.49 2.07 -2.40
N ASN A 104 -9.33 3.09 -3.26
CA ASN A 104 -8.25 4.08 -3.12
C ASN A 104 -8.60 5.22 -2.14
N VAL A 105 -9.88 5.42 -1.83
CA VAL A 105 -10.33 6.46 -0.90
C VAL A 105 -10.84 5.82 0.39
N ILE A 106 -11.92 5.07 0.34
CA ILE A 106 -12.57 4.54 1.55
C ILE A 106 -11.67 3.51 2.25
N GLY A 107 -11.27 2.44 1.55
CA GLY A 107 -10.41 1.39 2.11
C GLY A 107 -9.05 1.93 2.54
N PHE A 108 -8.44 2.79 1.72
CA PHE A 108 -7.19 3.46 2.08
C PHE A 108 -7.32 4.26 3.37
N THR A 109 -8.35 5.12 3.51
CA THR A 109 -8.55 5.96 4.69
C THR A 109 -8.72 5.13 5.94
N ASN A 110 -9.55 4.07 5.87
CA ASN A 110 -9.79 3.17 6.99
C ASN A 110 -8.48 2.53 7.51
N ILE A 111 -7.62 2.07 6.60
CA ILE A 111 -6.33 1.44 6.96
C ILE A 111 -5.34 2.49 7.49
N ALA A 112 -5.25 3.65 6.83
CA ALA A 112 -4.32 4.70 7.23
C ALA A 112 -4.65 5.25 8.62
N ASP A 113 -5.94 5.44 8.91
CA ASP A 113 -6.44 5.89 10.21
C ASP A 113 -6.18 4.85 11.32
N TRP A 114 -6.48 3.57 11.06
CA TRP A 114 -6.17 2.49 11.98
C TRP A 114 -4.67 2.38 12.26
N GLY A 115 -3.85 2.37 11.21
CA GLY A 115 -2.39 2.24 11.32
C GLY A 115 -1.76 3.41 12.07
N PHE A 116 -2.23 4.63 11.80
CA PHE A 116 -1.72 5.81 12.50
C PHE A 116 -2.07 5.76 14.00
N ARG A 117 -3.31 5.40 14.36
CA ARG A 117 -3.73 5.22 15.76
C ARG A 117 -2.96 4.09 16.45
N TYR A 118 -2.69 2.98 15.75
CA TYR A 118 -1.86 1.91 16.26
C TYR A 118 -0.46 2.43 16.65
N PHE A 119 0.17 3.22 15.79
CA PHE A 119 1.48 3.81 16.05
C PHE A 119 1.44 4.89 17.16
N GLU A 120 0.34 5.62 17.29
CA GLU A 120 0.16 6.55 18.44
C GLU A 120 0.14 5.78 19.77
N GLN A 121 -0.57 4.65 19.85
CA GLN A 121 -0.61 3.79 21.05
C GLN A 121 0.76 3.15 21.31
N GLN A 122 1.45 2.67 20.28
CA GLN A 122 2.79 2.10 20.37
C GLN A 122 3.88 3.16 20.63
N LYS A 123 3.59 4.45 20.38
CA LYS A 123 4.51 5.60 20.47
C LYS A 123 5.63 5.60 19.43
N SER A 124 5.56 4.76 18.46
CA SER A 124 6.53 4.67 17.36
C SER A 124 5.93 3.94 16.16
N GLY A 125 6.44 4.21 14.97
CA GLY A 125 6.10 3.47 13.77
C GLY A 125 6.24 4.27 12.49
N HIS A 126 6.04 3.60 11.36
CA HIS A 126 6.20 4.21 10.05
C HIS A 126 5.03 3.83 9.13
N LEU A 127 4.18 4.81 8.80
CA LEU A 127 3.11 4.66 7.83
C LEU A 127 3.60 5.06 6.45
N VAL A 128 3.51 4.16 5.49
CA VAL A 128 3.96 4.34 4.10
C VAL A 128 2.79 4.14 3.16
N THR A 129 2.65 5.00 2.18
CA THR A 129 1.66 4.86 1.10
C THR A 129 2.33 4.85 -0.25
N ILE A 130 1.81 4.02 -1.16
CA ILE A 130 2.16 4.04 -2.58
C ILE A 130 1.04 4.77 -3.33
N SER A 131 1.22 6.08 -3.49
CA SER A 131 0.30 6.90 -4.28
C SER A 131 0.67 6.85 -5.79
N SER A 132 0.86 7.95 -6.43
CA SER A 132 1.29 8.03 -7.85
C SER A 132 1.66 9.47 -8.23
N VAL A 133 2.53 9.65 -9.20
CA VAL A 133 2.70 10.94 -9.90
C VAL A 133 1.38 11.37 -10.56
N GLY A 134 0.49 10.43 -10.92
CA GLY A 134 -0.86 10.71 -11.42
C GLY A 134 -1.74 11.49 -10.45
N GLY A 135 -1.43 11.48 -9.14
CA GLY A 135 -2.13 12.30 -8.15
C GLY A 135 -1.75 13.78 -8.16
N THR A 136 -0.76 14.19 -8.94
CA THR A 136 -0.33 15.60 -9.03
C THR A 136 -1.14 16.42 -10.01
N ARG A 137 -1.88 15.78 -10.92
CA ARG A 137 -2.75 16.41 -11.91
C ARG A 137 -3.94 15.54 -12.26
N GLY A 138 -5.08 16.15 -12.61
CA GLY A 138 -6.21 15.46 -13.21
C GLY A 138 -5.88 14.89 -14.60
N SER A 139 -6.57 13.82 -14.98
CA SER A 139 -6.50 13.22 -16.31
C SER A 139 -7.89 13.03 -16.88
N GLY A 140 -8.13 13.48 -18.12
CA GLY A 140 -9.43 13.32 -18.79
C GLY A 140 -9.78 11.86 -19.13
N ILE A 141 -8.81 10.95 -19.09
CA ILE A 141 -9.02 9.52 -19.39
C ILE A 141 -9.12 8.64 -18.15
N ALA A 142 -8.80 9.16 -16.96
CA ALA A 142 -8.83 8.41 -15.71
C ALA A 142 -9.14 9.34 -14.52
N PRO A 143 -10.29 10.06 -14.51
CA PRO A 143 -10.56 11.12 -13.53
C PRO A 143 -10.55 10.60 -12.10
N ALA A 144 -11.27 9.51 -11.80
CA ALA A 144 -11.36 8.95 -10.46
C ALA A 144 -10.00 8.44 -9.94
N TYR A 145 -9.22 7.78 -10.80
CA TYR A 145 -7.88 7.32 -10.40
C TYR A 145 -6.99 8.50 -9.97
N ASN A 146 -6.84 9.53 -10.84
CA ASN A 146 -5.99 10.67 -10.53
C ASN A 146 -6.49 11.43 -9.29
N ALA A 147 -7.81 11.65 -9.18
CA ALA A 147 -8.40 12.30 -8.01
C ALA A 147 -8.18 11.48 -6.73
N SER A 148 -8.33 10.15 -6.79
CA SER A 148 -8.08 9.27 -5.64
C SER A 148 -6.62 9.30 -5.18
N LYS A 149 -5.67 9.37 -6.12
CA LYS A 149 -4.24 9.50 -5.80
C LYS A 149 -3.91 10.88 -5.23
N ALA A 150 -4.56 11.95 -5.71
CA ALA A 150 -4.46 13.29 -5.12
C ALA A 150 -5.00 13.30 -3.68
N TYR A 151 -6.12 12.60 -3.42
CA TYR A 151 -6.65 12.42 -2.08
C TYR A 151 -5.62 11.75 -1.15
N GLN A 152 -5.01 10.64 -1.57
CA GLN A 152 -3.99 9.93 -0.78
C GLN A 152 -2.80 10.84 -0.46
N ILE A 153 -2.28 11.58 -1.43
CA ILE A 153 -1.18 12.55 -1.24
C ILE A 153 -1.54 13.58 -0.17
N ASN A 154 -2.72 14.20 -0.28
CA ASN A 154 -3.16 15.23 0.66
C ASN A 154 -3.43 14.66 2.05
N TYR A 155 -4.04 13.47 2.13
CA TYR A 155 -4.30 12.79 3.38
C TYR A 155 -3.00 12.46 4.13
N MET A 156 -2.01 11.91 3.44
CA MET A 156 -0.69 11.61 4.01
C MET A 156 0.05 12.87 4.47
N GLU A 157 -0.12 13.99 3.78
CA GLU A 157 0.43 15.28 4.24
C GLU A 157 -0.23 15.72 5.55
N GLY A 158 -1.54 15.55 5.70
CA GLY A 158 -2.25 15.80 6.95
C GLY A 158 -1.73 14.93 8.10
N LEU A 159 -1.53 13.63 7.86
CA LEU A 159 -0.94 12.71 8.85
C LEU A 159 0.51 13.06 9.17
N ARG A 160 1.30 13.55 8.20
CA ARG A 160 2.66 14.04 8.43
C ARG A 160 2.67 15.22 9.38
N GLN A 161 1.76 16.19 9.20
CA GLN A 161 1.62 17.34 10.11
C GLN A 161 1.22 16.89 11.51
N LYS A 162 0.32 15.90 11.62
CA LYS A 162 -0.09 15.31 12.90
C LYS A 162 1.09 14.60 13.58
N ALA A 163 1.87 13.80 12.84
CA ALA A 163 3.06 13.13 13.34
C ALA A 163 4.13 14.12 13.84
N THR A 164 4.36 15.21 13.11
CA THR A 164 5.33 16.26 13.49
C THR A 164 4.96 16.95 14.82
N LYS A 165 3.68 17.05 15.13
CA LYS A 165 3.20 17.64 16.40
C LYS A 165 3.13 16.61 17.56
N SER A 166 3.27 15.33 17.24
CA SER A 166 3.29 14.25 18.22
C SER A 166 4.62 14.22 18.99
N PRO A 167 4.63 13.90 20.29
CA PRO A 167 5.86 13.64 21.03
C PRO A 167 6.48 12.28 20.70
N TYR A 168 5.85 11.49 19.82
CA TYR A 168 6.24 10.11 19.51
C TYR A 168 7.04 10.02 18.22
N SER A 169 7.84 8.94 18.09
CA SER A 169 8.65 8.65 16.90
C SER A 169 7.80 8.02 15.78
N ILE A 170 6.84 8.79 15.24
CA ILE A 170 5.96 8.35 14.17
C ILE A 170 6.39 9.04 12.87
N TYR A 171 6.60 8.24 11.82
CA TYR A 171 6.97 8.71 10.50
C TYR A 171 5.86 8.42 9.49
N THR A 172 5.73 9.29 8.49
CA THR A 172 4.87 9.06 7.33
C THR A 172 5.67 9.26 6.06
N THR A 173 5.44 8.42 5.06
CA THR A 173 6.09 8.54 3.74
C THR A 173 5.07 8.28 2.65
N ASP A 174 4.99 9.20 1.69
CA ASP A 174 4.23 9.04 0.46
C ASP A 174 5.20 8.80 -0.71
N ILE A 175 5.13 7.62 -1.32
CA ILE A 175 5.90 7.21 -2.49
C ILE A 175 5.04 7.46 -3.73
N ARG A 176 5.58 8.18 -4.70
CA ARG A 176 4.87 8.57 -5.94
C ARG A 176 5.54 7.96 -7.16
N PRO A 177 5.30 6.68 -7.47
CA PRO A 177 5.88 6.07 -8.67
C PRO A 177 5.32 6.72 -9.94
N GLY A 178 6.15 6.66 -11.01
CA GLY A 178 5.69 6.83 -12.38
C GLY A 178 5.04 5.55 -12.92
N PHE A 179 5.28 5.25 -14.19
CA PHE A 179 4.77 4.02 -14.80
C PHE A 179 5.55 2.80 -14.32
N VAL A 180 4.83 1.82 -13.75
CA VAL A 180 5.39 0.56 -13.24
C VAL A 180 4.67 -0.60 -13.91
N ALA A 181 5.41 -1.59 -14.38
CA ALA A 181 4.88 -2.78 -15.04
C ALA A 181 4.07 -3.64 -14.07
N THR A 182 2.80 -3.29 -13.91
CA THR A 182 1.82 -3.95 -13.04
C THR A 182 0.57 -4.30 -13.83
N ASP A 183 -0.30 -5.12 -13.25
CA ASP A 183 -1.60 -5.46 -13.86
C ASP A 183 -2.44 -4.21 -14.21
N LEU A 184 -2.22 -3.10 -13.51
CA LEU A 184 -2.90 -1.81 -13.73
C LEU A 184 -2.58 -1.18 -15.10
N LEU A 185 -1.44 -1.50 -15.69
CA LEU A 185 -0.97 -0.97 -16.98
C LEU A 185 -0.95 -2.05 -18.09
N ASN A 186 -1.67 -3.15 -17.90
CA ASN A 186 -1.71 -4.26 -18.85
C ASN A 186 -2.73 -4.03 -19.98
N ASP A 187 -2.72 -2.82 -20.56
CA ASP A 187 -3.63 -2.40 -21.66
C ASP A 187 -2.97 -2.48 -23.06
N GLY A 188 -1.78 -3.07 -23.14
CA GLY A 188 -1.02 -3.23 -24.39
C GLY A 188 -0.40 -1.94 -24.92
N LYS A 189 -0.48 -0.82 -24.21
CA LYS A 189 0.10 0.46 -24.62
C LYS A 189 1.57 0.57 -24.25
N HIS A 190 2.30 1.37 -25.00
CA HIS A 190 3.67 1.73 -24.69
C HIS A 190 3.69 2.89 -23.66
N TYR A 191 4.34 2.66 -22.53
CA TYR A 191 4.52 3.67 -21.48
C TYR A 191 6.00 4.11 -21.44
N PRO A 192 6.28 5.43 -21.50
CA PRO A 192 7.66 5.90 -21.41
C PRO A 192 8.21 5.65 -20.00
N MET A 193 9.49 5.28 -19.90
CA MET A 193 10.18 5.03 -18.63
C MET A 193 9.47 4.00 -17.72
N LEU A 194 8.87 2.96 -18.33
CA LEU A 194 8.23 1.87 -17.60
C LEU A 194 9.26 1.14 -16.73
N MET A 195 9.07 1.18 -15.41
CA MET A 195 9.94 0.50 -14.45
C MET A 195 9.44 -0.91 -14.13
N LYS A 196 10.36 -1.83 -13.84
CA LYS A 196 10.01 -3.16 -13.34
C LYS A 196 9.65 -3.10 -11.85
N THR A 197 8.73 -3.94 -11.40
CA THR A 197 8.26 -3.99 -10.01
C THR A 197 9.37 -4.28 -9.00
N ASP A 198 10.31 -5.17 -9.33
CA ASP A 198 11.46 -5.52 -8.49
C ASP A 198 12.44 -4.35 -8.32
N GLN A 199 12.67 -3.57 -9.39
CA GLN A 199 13.49 -2.36 -9.31
C GLN A 199 12.83 -1.31 -8.41
N VAL A 200 11.53 -1.05 -8.61
CA VAL A 200 10.76 -0.11 -7.78
C VAL A 200 10.76 -0.58 -6.31
N GLY A 201 10.59 -1.87 -6.06
CA GLY A 201 10.66 -2.45 -4.71
C GLY A 201 12.00 -2.15 -4.04
N ARG A 202 13.13 -2.42 -4.71
CA ARG A 202 14.48 -2.10 -4.18
C ARG A 202 14.69 -0.61 -3.91
N ASP A 203 14.21 0.26 -4.80
CA ASP A 203 14.37 1.70 -4.64
C ASP A 203 13.54 2.24 -3.46
N ILE A 204 12.32 1.72 -3.26
CA ILE A 204 11.48 2.04 -2.10
C ILE A 204 12.15 1.57 -0.81
N VAL A 205 12.62 0.32 -0.74
CA VAL A 205 13.28 -0.21 0.45
C VAL A 205 14.51 0.64 0.82
N ARG A 206 15.35 0.99 -0.16
CA ARG A 206 16.50 1.89 0.06
C ARG A 206 16.08 3.27 0.59
N ALA A 207 14.97 3.83 0.08
CA ALA A 207 14.47 5.11 0.55
C ALA A 207 13.96 5.06 2.00
N LEU A 208 13.31 3.95 2.38
CA LEU A 208 12.79 3.74 3.73
C LEU A 208 13.89 3.46 4.77
N HIS A 209 15.00 2.83 4.37
CA HIS A 209 16.15 2.59 5.26
C HIS A 209 16.94 3.87 5.63
N ARG A 210 16.75 4.97 4.90
CA ARG A 210 17.44 6.25 5.19
C ARG A 210 16.75 7.08 6.28
N LYS A 211 15.67 6.59 6.82
CA LYS A 211 14.89 7.20 7.91
C LYS A 211 14.91 6.31 9.14
#